data_fa576ebac7730d0e862c66d9276be74d
#
_entry.id   fa576ebac7730d0e862c66d9276be74d
#
_cell.length_a   1.000
_cell.length_b   1.000
_cell.length_c   1.000
_cell.angle_alpha   90.00
_cell.angle_beta   90.00
_cell.angle_gamma   90.00
#
_symmetry.space_group_name_H-M   'P 1'
#
loop_
_entity.id
_entity.type
_entity.pdbx_description
1 polymer ?
#
loop_
_entity_poly.entity_id
_entity_poly.type
_entity_poly.pdbx_seq_one_letter_code
_entity_poly.pdbx_strand_id
1 'polypeptide(L)'
;MAPRDHLKGVNSSYDVIVIGSGLGGMTVANLLGKMGHSVLLLEHHYQLGGMATWFNRRGGHIFDISLHGFPFGMKKSCRKYWTPEIAERIVQLDGIRFENPQFSLQTSFDREDFTSILIEKFGVAVETVAEFFDTARGMNFYDDQEMTTGELFERFFPGRDDVVRMLMEPIT
;
A
#
# COMPACT_ATOMS: atom_id res chain seq x y z
N MET A 1 -4.68 -1.71 -39.48
CA MET A 1 -3.92 -2.60 -38.61
C MET A 1 -4.70 -3.90 -38.46
N ALA A 2 -4.11 -5.07 -38.77
CA ALA A 2 -4.79 -6.35 -38.54
C ALA A 2 -5.06 -6.52 -37.03
N PRO A 3 -6.21 -7.11 -36.66
CA PRO A 3 -6.50 -7.36 -35.26
C PRO A 3 -5.43 -8.25 -34.66
N ARG A 4 -4.95 -7.90 -33.47
CA ARG A 4 -3.95 -8.67 -32.73
C ARG A 4 -4.58 -9.99 -32.31
N ASP A 5 -4.00 -11.11 -32.75
CA ASP A 5 -4.39 -12.41 -32.25
C ASP A 5 -3.82 -12.62 -30.85
N HIS A 6 -4.68 -12.42 -29.85
CA HIS A 6 -4.31 -12.56 -28.45
C HIS A 6 -4.21 -14.02 -27.97
N LEU A 7 -4.62 -14.97 -28.81
CA LEU A 7 -4.59 -16.41 -28.50
C LEU A 7 -3.37 -17.11 -29.17
N LYS A 8 -2.56 -16.39 -29.92
CA LYS A 8 -1.38 -16.95 -30.57
C LYS A 8 -0.39 -17.46 -29.50
N GLY A 9 -0.09 -18.76 -29.53
CA GLY A 9 0.83 -19.40 -28.60
C GLY A 9 0.19 -19.89 -27.30
N VAL A 10 -1.13 -19.74 -27.16
CA VAL A 10 -1.87 -20.34 -26.04
C VAL A 10 -2.11 -21.82 -26.31
N ASN A 11 -1.90 -22.67 -25.29
CA ASN A 11 -2.18 -24.11 -25.37
C ASN A 11 -3.71 -24.35 -25.39
N SER A 12 -4.10 -25.55 -25.84
CA SER A 12 -5.51 -25.95 -25.87
C SER A 12 -6.12 -26.22 -24.49
N SER A 13 -5.29 -26.44 -23.48
CA SER A 13 -5.72 -26.71 -22.10
C SER A 13 -4.68 -26.24 -21.09
N TYR A 14 -5.15 -25.91 -19.91
CA TYR A 14 -4.37 -25.56 -18.72
C TYR A 14 -5.02 -26.18 -17.48
N ASP A 15 -4.22 -26.48 -16.47
CA ASP A 15 -4.74 -26.95 -15.18
C ASP A 15 -5.51 -25.82 -14.45
N VAL A 16 -5.01 -24.56 -14.58
CA VAL A 16 -5.61 -23.40 -13.93
C VAL A 16 -5.57 -22.19 -14.84
N ILE A 17 -6.65 -21.41 -14.84
CA ILE A 17 -6.71 -20.10 -15.47
C ILE A 17 -6.87 -19.05 -14.38
N VAL A 18 -5.95 -18.10 -14.33
CA VAL A 18 -5.97 -16.95 -13.42
C VAL A 18 -6.39 -15.71 -14.22
N ILE A 19 -7.42 -15.02 -13.77
CA ILE A 19 -7.93 -13.81 -14.43
C ILE A 19 -7.49 -12.59 -13.63
N GLY A 20 -6.72 -11.71 -14.28
CA GLY A 20 -6.16 -10.50 -13.71
C GLY A 20 -4.73 -10.68 -13.20
N SER A 21 -3.86 -9.76 -13.61
CA SER A 21 -2.43 -9.75 -13.25
C SER A 21 -2.09 -8.76 -12.12
N GLY A 22 -3.05 -8.42 -11.27
CA GLY A 22 -2.75 -7.71 -10.02
C GLY A 22 -1.85 -8.55 -9.09
N LEU A 23 -1.37 -7.99 -7.99
CA LEU A 23 -0.46 -8.66 -7.05
C LEU A 23 -0.98 -10.05 -6.62
N GLY A 24 -2.28 -10.17 -6.33
CA GLY A 24 -2.91 -11.45 -5.97
C GLY A 24 -2.84 -12.48 -7.09
N GLY A 25 -3.27 -12.09 -8.30
CA GLY A 25 -3.28 -12.99 -9.46
C GLY A 25 -1.89 -13.45 -9.86
N MET A 26 -0.92 -12.54 -9.91
CA MET A 26 0.48 -12.90 -10.18
C MET A 26 1.07 -13.81 -9.09
N THR A 27 0.74 -13.57 -7.81
CA THR A 27 1.20 -14.43 -6.72
C THR A 27 0.65 -15.84 -6.83
N VAL A 28 -0.66 -15.97 -7.08
CA VAL A 28 -1.30 -17.29 -7.25
C VAL A 28 -0.75 -18.01 -8.47
N ALA A 29 -0.65 -17.34 -9.61
CA ALA A 29 -0.12 -17.94 -10.84
C ALA A 29 1.33 -18.43 -10.64
N ASN A 30 2.17 -17.62 -9.99
CA ASN A 30 3.56 -18.01 -9.69
C ASN A 30 3.65 -19.21 -8.73
N LEU A 31 2.83 -19.23 -7.67
CA LEU A 31 2.82 -20.35 -6.73
C LEU A 31 2.36 -21.65 -7.40
N LEU A 32 1.29 -21.62 -8.17
CA LEU A 32 0.78 -22.79 -8.88
C LEU A 32 1.78 -23.29 -9.92
N GLY A 33 2.44 -22.39 -10.65
CA GLY A 33 3.52 -22.77 -11.57
C GLY A 33 4.71 -23.41 -10.87
N LYS A 34 5.12 -22.93 -9.69
CA LYS A 34 6.15 -23.58 -8.85
C LYS A 34 5.75 -24.96 -8.33
N MET A 35 4.45 -25.19 -8.17
CA MET A 35 3.91 -26.51 -7.78
C MET A 35 3.78 -27.47 -8.97
N GLY A 36 4.14 -27.04 -10.18
CA GLY A 36 4.12 -27.88 -11.38
C GLY A 36 2.83 -27.82 -12.20
N HIS A 37 1.89 -26.96 -11.85
CA HIS A 37 0.68 -26.77 -12.64
C HIS A 37 0.95 -25.95 -13.90
N SER A 38 0.28 -26.28 -14.99
CA SER A 38 0.19 -25.45 -16.19
C SER A 38 -0.82 -24.34 -15.93
N VAL A 39 -0.35 -23.08 -15.95
CA VAL A 39 -1.17 -21.90 -15.58
C VAL A 39 -1.25 -20.94 -16.73
N LEU A 40 -2.47 -20.52 -17.07
CA LEU A 40 -2.74 -19.40 -17.97
C LEU A 40 -3.11 -18.17 -17.14
N LEU A 41 -2.33 -17.11 -17.25
CA LEU A 41 -2.66 -15.79 -16.66
C LEU A 41 -3.23 -14.88 -17.77
N LEU A 42 -4.46 -14.46 -17.61
CA LEU A 42 -5.15 -13.54 -18.51
C LEU A 42 -5.18 -12.14 -17.91
N GLU A 43 -4.80 -11.14 -18.71
CA GLU A 43 -4.86 -9.73 -18.34
C GLU A 43 -5.52 -8.90 -19.46
N HIS A 44 -6.45 -8.05 -19.10
CA HIS A 44 -7.18 -7.19 -20.04
C HIS A 44 -6.38 -5.92 -20.39
N HIS A 45 -5.59 -5.41 -19.44
CA HIS A 45 -4.80 -4.20 -19.62
C HIS A 45 -3.51 -4.50 -20.41
N TYR A 46 -2.97 -3.48 -21.08
CA TYR A 46 -1.72 -3.62 -21.83
C TYR A 46 -0.47 -3.78 -20.96
N GLN A 47 -0.57 -3.43 -19.67
CA GLN A 47 0.48 -3.63 -18.66
C GLN A 47 0.00 -4.59 -17.58
N LEU A 48 0.93 -5.41 -17.08
CA LEU A 48 0.72 -6.27 -15.92
C LEU A 48 0.86 -5.48 -14.63
N GLY A 49 0.24 -5.94 -13.54
CA GLY A 49 0.43 -5.38 -12.20
C GLY A 49 -0.84 -4.84 -11.54
N GLY A 50 -1.92 -4.65 -12.29
CA GLY A 50 -3.17 -4.10 -11.76
C GLY A 50 -2.94 -2.70 -11.21
N MET A 51 -3.28 -2.47 -9.92
CA MET A 51 -3.05 -1.19 -9.25
C MET A 51 -1.58 -0.94 -8.86
N ALA A 52 -0.74 -1.97 -8.88
CA ALA A 52 0.70 -1.87 -8.64
C ALA A 52 1.48 -1.67 -9.95
N THR A 53 0.97 -0.83 -10.85
CA THR A 53 1.63 -0.48 -12.12
C THR A 53 1.69 1.04 -12.29
N TRP A 54 2.22 1.48 -13.41
CA TRP A 54 2.50 2.88 -13.69
C TRP A 54 2.00 3.28 -15.08
N PHE A 55 1.94 4.56 -15.36
CA PHE A 55 1.64 5.09 -16.68
C PHE A 55 2.54 6.27 -17.05
N ASN A 56 2.75 6.45 -18.35
CA ASN A 56 3.53 7.55 -18.88
C ASN A 56 2.66 8.74 -19.28
N ARG A 57 3.23 9.94 -19.13
CA ARG A 57 2.72 11.19 -19.70
C ARG A 57 3.77 11.84 -20.61
N ARG A 58 3.33 12.80 -21.41
CA ARG A 58 4.21 13.57 -22.29
C ARG A 58 5.36 14.19 -21.48
N GLY A 59 6.57 14.17 -22.05
CA GLY A 59 7.78 14.66 -21.36
C GLY A 59 8.53 13.58 -20.58
N GLY A 60 8.12 12.32 -20.67
CA GLY A 60 8.81 11.19 -20.00
C GLY A 60 8.47 11.04 -18.51
N HIS A 61 7.43 11.72 -18.05
CA HIS A 61 6.97 11.60 -16.68
C HIS A 61 6.27 10.26 -16.44
N ILE A 62 6.66 9.57 -15.39
CA ILE A 62 6.10 8.30 -14.93
C ILE A 62 5.32 8.54 -13.64
N PHE A 63 4.11 8.02 -13.58
CA PHE A 63 3.22 8.11 -12.42
C PHE A 63 2.76 6.73 -12.03
N ASP A 64 2.76 6.44 -10.73
CA ASP A 64 2.12 5.26 -10.18
C ASP A 64 0.60 5.39 -10.29
N ILE A 65 -0.10 4.27 -10.47
CA ILE A 65 -1.57 4.28 -10.56
C ILE A 65 -2.19 4.48 -9.19
N SER A 66 -1.71 3.76 -8.17
CA SER A 66 -2.32 3.78 -6.85
C SER A 66 -1.37 3.40 -5.74
N LEU A 67 -0.59 2.35 -5.91
CA LEU A 67 0.22 1.78 -4.83
C LEU A 67 1.58 2.48 -4.76
N HIS A 68 1.70 3.47 -3.88
CA HIS A 68 2.91 4.28 -3.69
C HIS A 68 3.86 3.70 -2.64
N GLY A 69 3.40 2.75 -1.83
CA GLY A 69 4.20 2.10 -0.81
C GLY A 69 3.63 0.75 -0.41
N PHE A 70 4.43 -0.03 0.30
CA PHE A 70 4.04 -1.35 0.77
C PHE A 70 4.13 -1.43 2.30
N PRO A 71 3.21 -2.17 2.96
CA PRO A 71 3.32 -2.45 4.37
C PRO A 71 4.62 -3.17 4.71
N PHE A 72 5.09 -3.00 5.94
CA PHE A 72 6.33 -3.59 6.47
C PHE A 72 6.46 -5.11 6.22
N GLY A 73 5.34 -5.84 6.19
CA GLY A 73 5.31 -7.28 5.92
C GLY A 73 5.60 -7.70 4.48
N MET A 74 5.59 -6.79 3.51
CA MET A 74 5.71 -7.11 2.08
C MET A 74 7.02 -7.82 1.74
N LYS A 75 8.14 -7.38 2.29
CA LYS A 75 9.46 -8.02 2.08
C LYS A 75 9.47 -9.49 2.53
N LYS A 76 8.84 -9.80 3.68
CA LYS A 76 8.68 -11.17 4.18
C LYS A 76 7.80 -12.01 3.26
N SER A 77 6.69 -11.44 2.79
CA SER A 77 5.78 -12.09 1.85
C SER A 77 6.46 -12.38 0.50
N CYS A 78 7.25 -11.44 0.00
CA CYS A 78 8.02 -11.66 -1.23
C CYS A 78 9.04 -12.78 -1.10
N ARG A 79 9.77 -12.86 0.02
CA ARG A 79 10.70 -13.99 0.27
C ARG A 79 9.98 -15.33 0.32
N LYS A 80 8.78 -15.38 0.90
CA LYS A 80 8.01 -16.61 1.06
C LYS A 80 7.36 -17.08 -0.24
N TYR A 81 6.75 -16.19 -0.96
CA TYR A 81 5.86 -16.54 -2.08
C TYR A 81 6.45 -16.27 -3.45
N TRP A 82 7.43 -15.39 -3.57
CA TRP A 82 8.08 -15.04 -4.82
C TRP A 82 9.53 -15.51 -4.83
N THR A 83 10.48 -14.61 -4.71
CA THR A 83 11.89 -14.96 -4.62
C THR A 83 12.63 -14.01 -3.65
N PRO A 84 13.78 -14.46 -3.08
CA PRO A 84 14.65 -13.59 -2.29
C PRO A 84 15.13 -12.37 -3.06
N GLU A 85 15.44 -12.53 -4.36
CA GLU A 85 15.95 -11.45 -5.21
C GLU A 85 14.93 -10.32 -5.37
N ILE A 86 13.63 -10.64 -5.49
CA ILE A 86 12.56 -9.64 -5.52
C ILE A 86 12.46 -8.95 -4.15
N ALA A 87 12.54 -9.70 -3.07
CA ALA A 87 12.49 -9.14 -1.72
C ALA A 87 13.64 -8.16 -1.45
N GLU A 88 14.84 -8.44 -1.96
CA GLU A 88 16.01 -7.53 -1.79
C GLU A 88 15.87 -6.21 -2.59
N ARG A 89 15.00 -6.17 -3.59
CA ARG A 89 14.68 -4.92 -4.33
C ARG A 89 13.74 -3.99 -3.57
N ILE A 90 13.08 -4.48 -2.52
CA ILE A 90 12.21 -3.68 -1.66
C ILE A 90 13.08 -3.00 -0.62
N VAL A 91 13.16 -1.66 -0.69
CA VAL A 91 13.90 -0.84 0.24
C VAL A 91 12.94 -0.06 1.13
N GLN A 92 13.32 0.14 2.41
CA GLN A 92 12.60 1.03 3.30
C GLN A 92 12.94 2.47 2.94
N LEU A 93 11.95 3.34 2.95
CA LEU A 93 12.18 4.77 2.81
C LEU A 93 12.60 5.35 4.17
N ASP A 94 13.68 6.13 4.18
CA ASP A 94 14.25 6.70 5.40
C ASP A 94 13.61 8.03 5.81
N GLY A 95 12.63 8.49 5.08
CA GLY A 95 11.89 9.70 5.38
C GLY A 95 11.02 10.10 4.21
N ILE A 96 9.85 10.62 4.54
CA ILE A 96 8.91 11.12 3.54
C ILE A 96 8.58 12.57 3.88
N ARG A 97 8.57 13.40 2.86
CA ARG A 97 8.21 14.80 2.96
C ARG A 97 6.81 15.01 2.45
N PHE A 98 5.98 15.62 3.30
CA PHE A 98 4.64 16.07 2.96
C PHE A 98 4.66 17.59 2.77
N GLU A 99 4.16 18.02 1.64
CA GLU A 99 4.04 19.44 1.28
C GLU A 99 2.62 19.73 0.83
N ASN A 100 1.92 20.54 1.58
CA ASN A 100 0.63 21.08 1.19
C ASN A 100 0.50 22.51 1.70
N PRO A 101 -0.56 23.26 1.32
CA PRO A 101 -0.73 24.67 1.74
C PRO A 101 -0.87 24.86 3.27
N GLN A 102 -1.16 23.81 4.03
CA GLN A 102 -1.42 23.90 5.46
C GLN A 102 -0.20 23.55 6.30
N PHE A 103 0.64 22.63 5.83
CA PHE A 103 1.88 22.26 6.52
C PHE A 103 2.95 21.71 5.58
N SER A 104 4.19 21.85 6.00
CA SER A 104 5.36 21.20 5.44
C SER A 104 6.01 20.40 6.56
N LEU A 105 6.13 19.10 6.38
CA LEU A 105 6.78 18.24 7.36
C LEU A 105 7.52 17.07 6.70
N GLN A 106 8.53 16.58 7.39
CA GLN A 106 9.23 15.35 7.04
C GLN A 106 9.08 14.38 8.20
N THR A 107 8.85 13.11 7.91
CA THR A 107 8.67 12.06 8.92
C THR A 107 9.33 10.76 8.51
N SER A 108 9.84 10.03 9.50
CA SER A 108 10.34 8.66 9.37
C SER A 108 9.22 7.61 9.48
N PHE A 109 8.00 8.01 9.83
CA PHE A 109 6.88 7.15 10.20
C PHE A 109 7.06 6.36 11.51
N ASP A 110 8.08 6.64 12.29
CA ASP A 110 8.18 6.03 13.61
C ASP A 110 7.22 6.71 14.59
N ARG A 111 6.74 5.95 15.59
CA ARG A 111 5.83 6.46 16.61
C ARG A 111 6.40 7.68 17.33
N GLU A 112 7.69 7.66 17.64
CA GLU A 112 8.39 8.75 18.33
C GLU A 112 8.41 10.02 17.49
N ASP A 113 8.65 9.89 16.18
CA ASP A 113 8.65 11.01 15.26
C ASP A 113 7.25 11.63 15.12
N PHE A 114 6.22 10.81 14.92
CA PHE A 114 4.82 11.30 14.91
C PHE A 114 4.41 11.94 16.24
N THR A 115 4.86 11.38 17.37
CA THR A 115 4.63 11.96 18.69
C THR A 115 5.22 13.36 18.77
N SER A 116 6.48 13.53 18.37
CA SER A 116 7.17 14.82 18.35
C SER A 116 6.47 15.82 17.41
N ILE A 117 6.07 15.40 16.22
CA ILE A 117 5.34 16.25 15.26
C ILE A 117 4.01 16.74 15.86
N LEU A 118 3.22 15.84 16.45
CA LEU A 118 1.94 16.20 17.06
C LEU A 118 2.09 17.20 18.21
N ILE A 119 3.09 17.01 19.04
CA ILE A 119 3.36 17.89 20.18
C ILE A 119 3.93 19.23 19.72
N GLU A 120 5.02 19.21 18.96
CA GLU A 120 5.82 20.41 18.65
C GLU A 120 5.22 21.27 17.55
N LYS A 121 4.66 20.64 16.50
CA LYS A 121 4.09 21.38 15.36
C LYS A 121 2.60 21.63 15.47
N PHE A 122 1.87 20.70 16.08
CA PHE A 122 0.41 20.81 16.19
C PHE A 122 -0.05 21.19 17.60
N GLY A 123 0.84 21.26 18.58
CA GLY A 123 0.53 21.69 19.94
C GLY A 123 -0.43 20.74 20.68
N VAL A 124 -0.43 19.47 20.33
CA VAL A 124 -1.24 18.47 21.05
C VAL A 124 -0.59 18.14 22.39
N ALA A 125 -1.38 18.00 23.46
CA ALA A 125 -0.85 17.64 24.77
C ALA A 125 -0.21 16.25 24.76
N VAL A 126 0.89 16.09 25.48
CA VAL A 126 1.67 14.82 25.52
C VAL A 126 0.81 13.65 25.95
N GLU A 127 -0.03 13.87 26.95
CA GLU A 127 -0.94 12.85 27.50
C GLU A 127 -1.95 12.39 26.44
N THR A 128 -2.52 13.34 25.69
CA THR A 128 -3.47 13.05 24.61
C THR A 128 -2.82 12.21 23.51
N VAL A 129 -1.58 12.54 23.12
CA VAL A 129 -0.86 11.76 22.10
C VAL A 129 -0.57 10.34 22.57
N ALA A 130 -0.13 10.19 23.83
CA ALA A 130 0.14 8.88 24.41
C ALA A 130 -1.12 8.01 24.46
N GLU A 131 -2.23 8.55 24.99
CA GLU A 131 -3.52 7.85 25.06
C GLU A 131 -4.09 7.52 23.69
N PHE A 132 -3.95 8.41 22.71
CA PHE A 132 -4.36 8.16 21.32
C PHE A 132 -3.65 6.94 20.74
N PHE A 133 -2.32 6.90 20.79
CA PHE A 133 -1.57 5.77 20.25
C PHE A 133 -1.81 4.46 21.01
N ASP A 134 -2.01 4.51 22.31
CA ASP A 134 -2.28 3.31 23.09
C ASP A 134 -3.71 2.79 22.83
N THR A 135 -4.69 3.68 22.67
CA THR A 135 -6.06 3.31 22.25
C THR A 135 -6.04 2.71 20.84
N ALA A 136 -5.40 3.39 19.87
CA ALA A 136 -5.31 2.90 18.50
C ALA A 136 -4.63 1.52 18.41
N ARG A 137 -3.59 1.28 19.20
CA ARG A 137 -2.92 -0.03 19.27
C ARG A 137 -3.83 -1.13 19.85
N GLY A 138 -4.69 -0.79 20.78
CA GLY A 138 -5.64 -1.71 21.42
C GLY A 138 -6.85 -2.04 20.57
N MET A 139 -7.10 -1.31 19.47
CA MET A 139 -8.25 -1.57 18.59
C MET A 139 -8.10 -2.90 17.86
N ASN A 140 -9.18 -3.70 17.90
CA ASN A 140 -9.25 -4.94 17.13
C ASN A 140 -9.84 -4.64 15.74
N PHE A 141 -9.02 -4.83 14.68
CA PHE A 141 -9.43 -4.55 13.31
C PHE A 141 -10.14 -5.73 12.62
N TYR A 142 -10.23 -6.88 13.25
CA TYR A 142 -10.72 -8.11 12.62
C TYR A 142 -12.12 -8.50 13.05
N ASP A 143 -12.47 -8.25 14.30
CA ASP A 143 -13.77 -8.62 14.90
C ASP A 143 -14.30 -7.46 15.76
N ASP A 144 -15.62 -7.28 15.79
CA ASP A 144 -16.36 -6.36 16.65
C ASP A 144 -15.66 -5.02 16.93
N GLN A 145 -15.59 -4.19 15.90
CA GLN A 145 -15.06 -2.83 16.05
C GLN A 145 -15.98 -2.02 16.95
N GLU A 146 -15.58 -1.84 18.19
CA GLU A 146 -16.27 -0.97 19.15
C GLU A 146 -16.17 0.52 18.77
N MET A 147 -15.19 0.88 17.94
CA MET A 147 -14.91 2.26 17.55
C MET A 147 -14.35 2.31 16.10
N THR A 148 -14.88 3.23 15.31
CA THR A 148 -14.33 3.56 13.99
C THR A 148 -13.13 4.48 14.11
N THR A 149 -12.33 4.58 13.05
CA THR A 149 -11.22 5.56 12.97
C THR A 149 -11.72 7.01 13.13
N GLY A 150 -12.90 7.31 12.58
CA GLY A 150 -13.52 8.64 12.72
C GLY A 150 -13.87 8.96 14.17
N GLU A 151 -14.48 8.03 14.88
CA GLU A 151 -14.79 8.17 16.31
C GLU A 151 -13.53 8.28 17.18
N LEU A 152 -12.47 7.56 16.83
CA LEU A 152 -11.17 7.69 17.48
C LEU A 152 -10.62 9.11 17.34
N PHE A 153 -10.64 9.67 16.12
CA PHE A 153 -10.19 11.04 15.91
C PHE A 153 -11.06 12.07 16.63
N GLU A 154 -12.37 11.93 16.58
CA GLU A 154 -13.27 12.84 17.29
C GLU A 154 -13.06 12.81 18.80
N ARG A 155 -12.77 11.63 19.35
CA ARG A 155 -12.50 11.47 20.79
C ARG A 155 -11.23 12.21 21.23
N PHE A 156 -10.13 12.11 20.47
CA PHE A 156 -8.83 12.64 20.88
C PHE A 156 -8.50 14.01 20.28
N PHE A 157 -9.10 14.34 19.15
CA PHE A 157 -8.81 15.57 18.40
C PHE A 157 -10.08 16.30 17.98
N PRO A 158 -11.04 16.57 18.89
CA PRO A 158 -12.31 17.21 18.53
C PRO A 158 -12.05 18.60 17.93
N GLY A 159 -12.59 18.83 16.71
CA GLY A 159 -12.42 20.10 15.98
C GLY A 159 -11.00 20.39 15.50
N ARG A 160 -10.09 19.41 15.53
CA ARG A 160 -8.70 19.55 15.09
C ARG A 160 -8.50 18.92 13.71
N ASP A 161 -9.17 19.51 12.70
CA ASP A 161 -9.06 19.08 11.30
C ASP A 161 -7.61 19.08 10.79
N ASP A 162 -6.76 19.97 11.30
CA ASP A 162 -5.35 20.06 11.00
C ASP A 162 -4.59 18.78 11.41
N VAL A 163 -4.86 18.29 12.62
CA VAL A 163 -4.26 17.06 13.17
C VAL A 163 -4.78 15.83 12.42
N VAL A 164 -6.10 15.76 12.20
CA VAL A 164 -6.72 14.63 11.48
C VAL A 164 -6.16 14.52 10.07
N ARG A 165 -6.06 15.62 9.35
CA ARG A 165 -5.46 15.64 8.01
C ARG A 165 -4.01 15.18 8.00
N MET A 166 -3.20 15.66 8.94
CA MET A 166 -1.81 15.23 9.04
C MET A 166 -1.68 13.72 9.28
N LEU A 167 -2.54 13.14 10.12
CA LEU A 167 -2.53 11.71 10.40
C LEU A 167 -3.06 10.87 9.23
N MET A 168 -3.97 11.41 8.41
CA MET A 168 -4.55 10.73 7.25
C MET A 168 -3.69 10.86 5.97
N GLU A 169 -2.93 11.93 5.79
CA GLU A 169 -2.14 12.20 4.59
C GLU A 169 -1.21 11.03 4.19
N PRO A 170 -0.58 10.29 5.12
CA PRO A 170 0.25 9.14 4.77
C PRO A 170 -0.53 7.95 4.19
N ILE A 171 -1.85 7.95 4.32
CA ILE A 171 -2.71 6.81 3.98
C ILE A 171 -3.47 7.07 2.67
N THR A 172 -3.63 8.33 2.29
CA THR A 172 -4.36 8.78 1.09
C THR A 172 -3.44 9.16 -0.04
#